data_dc4dcb0dfb5892a142115a7b6240eb60
#
_entry.id   dc4dcb0dfb5892a142115a7b6240eb60
#
_cell.length_a   1.000
_cell.length_b   1.000
_cell.length_c   1.000
_cell.angle_alpha   90.00
_cell.angle_beta   90.00
_cell.angle_gamma   90.00
#
_symmetry.space_group_name_H-M   'P 1'
#
loop_
_entity.id
_entity.type
_entity.pdbx_description
1 polymer ?
#
loop_
_entity_poly.entity_id
_entity_poly.type
_entity_poly.pdbx_seq_one_letter_code
_entity_poly.pdbx_strand_id
1 'polypeptide(L)'
;VLELPLEGRPKIRSIALANDTPMTQERDGARFFNDAALCFQQWQSCTSCHPDDRVDALNWDLLNDGIGNPKNTKSMLLSHETPPAMSMGVRDTAETAVRAGIRHIQFAVRPESDADAIDAYLKSLRPVPSPYLQNGELSPAAMRGKAIFERAGCAECHPAPLYTNLQHYDVGTGSGLDAG
;
A
#
# COMPACT_ATOMS: atom_id res chain seq x y z
N VAL A 1 28.47 -4.42 -13.37
CA VAL A 1 29.49 -4.95 -12.45
C VAL A 1 30.53 -3.88 -12.22
N LEU A 2 30.88 -3.61 -10.97
CA LEU A 2 31.94 -2.72 -10.58
C LEU A 2 33.18 -3.56 -10.26
N GLU A 3 34.25 -3.37 -11.01
CA GLU A 3 35.55 -3.95 -10.72
C GLU A 3 36.38 -2.93 -9.96
N LEU A 4 36.81 -3.28 -8.76
CA LEU A 4 37.66 -2.44 -7.90
C LEU A 4 39.10 -3.00 -7.95
N PRO A 5 39.96 -2.51 -8.85
CA PRO A 5 41.36 -2.93 -8.86
C PRO A 5 42.05 -2.41 -7.61
N LEU A 6 43.07 -3.15 -7.15
CA LEU A 6 43.89 -2.73 -6.00
C LEU A 6 44.64 -1.43 -6.29
N GLU A 7 44.91 -1.13 -7.56
CA GLU A 7 45.54 0.12 -8.02
C GLU A 7 44.79 0.64 -9.26
N GLY A 8 44.66 1.97 -9.35
CA GLY A 8 44.07 2.67 -10.49
C GLY A 8 42.61 3.06 -10.29
N ARG A 9 41.94 3.51 -11.37
CA ARG A 9 40.54 3.92 -11.35
C ARG A 9 39.62 2.70 -11.53
N PRO A 10 38.49 2.63 -10.82
CA PRO A 10 37.53 1.55 -10.99
C PRO A 10 37.02 1.48 -12.44
N LYS A 11 36.95 0.29 -13.01
CA LYS A 11 36.34 0.05 -14.32
C LYS A 11 34.88 -0.31 -14.13
N ILE A 12 34.00 0.45 -14.75
CA ILE A 12 32.57 0.15 -14.82
C ILE A 12 32.29 -0.66 -16.08
N ARG A 13 31.77 -1.86 -15.92
CA ARG A 13 31.32 -2.70 -17.02
C ARG A 13 29.81 -2.85 -16.91
N SER A 14 29.08 -2.37 -17.92
CA SER A 14 27.64 -2.59 -18.03
C SER A 14 27.39 -3.94 -18.68
N ILE A 15 26.56 -4.75 -18.08
CA ILE A 15 26.08 -6.02 -18.63
C ILE A 15 24.56 -5.90 -18.75
N ALA A 16 24.04 -5.92 -19.98
CA ALA A 16 22.60 -5.98 -20.20
C ALA A 16 22.09 -7.36 -19.73
N LEU A 17 21.15 -7.35 -18.80
CA LEU A 17 20.54 -8.58 -18.26
C LEU A 17 19.32 -9.01 -19.06
N ALA A 18 18.68 -8.07 -19.78
CA ALA A 18 17.54 -8.29 -20.65
C ALA A 18 17.49 -7.18 -21.70
N ASN A 19 16.61 -7.33 -22.69
CA ASN A 19 16.24 -6.24 -23.57
C ASN A 19 15.49 -5.16 -22.76
N ASP A 20 15.62 -3.91 -23.21
CA ASP A 20 14.88 -2.80 -22.61
C ASP A 20 13.38 -3.09 -22.67
N THR A 21 12.75 -3.17 -21.51
CA THR A 21 11.30 -3.28 -21.43
C THR A 21 10.73 -1.87 -21.50
N PRO A 22 9.75 -1.60 -22.36
CA PRO A 22 9.14 -0.27 -22.44
C PRO A 22 8.68 0.22 -21.07
N MET A 23 8.91 1.50 -20.78
CA MET A 23 8.39 2.13 -19.57
C MET A 23 6.90 2.37 -19.77
N THR A 24 6.08 1.70 -18.96
CA THR A 24 4.64 1.96 -18.86
C THR A 24 4.36 2.85 -17.65
N GLN A 25 3.16 3.42 -17.58
CA GLN A 25 2.76 4.24 -16.45
C GLN A 25 2.83 3.46 -15.13
N GLU A 26 2.40 2.20 -15.12
CA GLU A 26 2.46 1.33 -13.93
C GLU A 26 3.91 1.05 -13.50
N ARG A 27 4.82 0.86 -14.46
CA ARG A 27 6.24 0.65 -14.15
C ARG A 27 6.91 1.91 -13.62
N ASP A 28 6.53 3.06 -14.15
CA ASP A 28 7.01 4.36 -13.64
C ASP A 28 6.47 4.58 -12.22
N GLY A 29 5.20 4.26 -12.00
CA GLY A 29 4.59 4.29 -10.67
C GLY A 29 5.27 3.36 -9.67
N ALA A 30 5.57 2.13 -10.08
CA ALA A 30 6.35 1.18 -9.26
C ALA A 30 7.73 1.75 -8.91
N ARG A 31 8.41 2.37 -9.87
CA ARG A 31 9.69 3.05 -9.63
C ARG A 31 9.54 4.16 -8.60
N PHE A 32 8.57 5.06 -8.76
CA PHE A 32 8.33 6.15 -7.81
C PHE A 32 7.96 5.65 -6.42
N PHE A 33 7.17 4.59 -6.33
CA PHE A 33 6.74 4.01 -5.06
C PHE A 33 7.92 3.43 -4.26
N ASN A 34 8.93 2.89 -4.97
CA ASN A 34 10.08 2.21 -4.37
C ASN A 34 11.34 3.11 -4.26
N ASP A 35 11.38 4.27 -4.93
CA ASP A 35 12.56 5.11 -5.01
C ASP A 35 12.55 6.22 -3.95
N ALA A 36 13.50 6.18 -3.02
CA ALA A 36 13.67 7.20 -2.02
C ALA A 36 14.04 8.59 -2.59
N ALA A 37 14.50 8.67 -3.86
CA ALA A 37 14.81 9.94 -4.51
C ALA A 37 13.58 10.87 -4.65
N LEU A 38 12.38 10.33 -4.49
CA LEU A 38 11.14 11.11 -4.47
C LEU A 38 10.97 11.89 -3.15
N CYS A 39 11.51 11.38 -2.05
CA CYS A 39 11.39 11.95 -0.72
C CYS A 39 12.38 13.09 -0.49
N PHE A 40 11.99 14.07 0.31
CA PHE A 40 12.93 15.09 0.82
C PHE A 40 14.13 14.42 1.50
N GLN A 41 15.33 14.83 1.12
CA GLN A 41 16.62 14.24 1.57
C GLN A 41 16.78 12.73 1.31
N GLN A 42 15.90 12.11 0.54
CA GLN A 42 16.04 10.73 0.08
C GLN A 42 16.13 9.67 1.21
N TRP A 43 15.51 9.93 2.37
CA TRP A 43 15.67 9.07 3.54
C TRP A 43 14.65 7.92 3.59
N GLN A 44 13.55 8.00 2.84
CA GLN A 44 12.51 6.95 2.77
C GLN A 44 11.81 6.93 1.41
N SER A 45 11.14 5.83 1.13
CA SER A 45 10.19 5.68 0.02
C SER A 45 8.83 5.23 0.56
N CYS A 46 7.81 5.13 -0.28
CA CYS A 46 6.52 4.56 0.14
C CYS A 46 6.70 3.12 0.66
N THR A 47 7.55 2.32 0.01
CA THR A 47 7.89 0.96 0.41
C THR A 47 8.53 0.86 1.81
N SER A 48 9.09 1.95 2.35
CA SER A 48 9.67 1.93 3.70
C SER A 48 8.62 1.63 4.78
N CYS A 49 7.37 2.07 4.57
CA CYS A 49 6.23 1.76 5.44
C CYS A 49 5.29 0.72 4.83
N HIS A 50 5.32 0.55 3.50
CA HIS A 50 4.48 -0.38 2.76
C HIS A 50 5.33 -1.46 2.02
N PRO A 51 6.12 -2.27 2.75
CA PRO A 51 6.95 -3.31 2.13
C PRO A 51 6.06 -4.30 1.38
N ASP A 52 6.50 -4.66 0.15
CA ASP A 52 5.75 -5.53 -0.77
C ASP A 52 4.31 -5.05 -1.01
N ASP A 53 4.10 -3.72 -1.03
CA ASP A 53 2.80 -3.05 -1.17
C ASP A 53 1.81 -3.40 -0.05
N ARG A 54 2.31 -3.88 1.10
CA ARG A 54 1.49 -4.32 2.24
C ARG A 54 1.69 -3.43 3.45
N VAL A 55 2.14 -3.99 4.56
CA VAL A 55 2.26 -3.30 5.84
C VAL A 55 3.56 -3.68 6.54
N ASP A 56 4.16 -2.74 7.24
CA ASP A 56 5.29 -2.96 8.13
C ASP A 56 4.87 -3.43 9.55
N ALA A 57 3.56 -3.48 9.81
CA ALA A 57 2.94 -3.81 11.09
C ALA A 57 3.32 -2.84 12.23
N LEU A 58 3.78 -1.62 11.90
CA LEU A 58 4.09 -0.57 12.86
C LEU A 58 2.96 0.46 12.93
N ASN A 59 2.94 1.20 14.03
CA ASN A 59 2.05 2.35 14.22
C ASN A 59 2.85 3.64 14.00
N TRP A 60 2.31 4.50 13.16
CA TRP A 60 2.89 5.79 12.82
C TRP A 60 1.92 6.92 13.15
N ASP A 61 2.42 7.95 13.82
CA ASP A 61 1.70 9.20 13.99
C ASP A 61 2.05 10.15 12.83
N LEU A 62 1.22 10.12 11.80
CA LEU A 62 1.41 10.93 10.58
C LEU A 62 0.60 12.24 10.62
N LEU A 63 0.05 12.59 11.78
CA LEU A 63 -0.70 13.84 12.04
C LEU A 63 -1.93 14.04 11.13
N ASN A 64 -2.44 13.00 10.48
CA ASN A 64 -3.60 13.09 9.59
C ASN A 64 -4.91 13.35 10.34
N ASP A 65 -4.97 12.91 11.59
CA ASP A 65 -6.14 12.92 12.48
C ASP A 65 -5.81 13.53 13.86
N GLY A 66 -4.71 14.28 13.94
CA GLY A 66 -4.24 14.95 15.16
C GLY A 66 -2.92 14.41 15.67
N ILE A 67 -2.38 15.07 16.69
CA ILE A 67 -1.10 14.69 17.33
C ILE A 67 -1.35 13.59 18.37
N GLY A 68 -0.45 12.60 18.43
CA GLY A 68 -0.46 11.58 19.47
C GLY A 68 -1.46 10.44 19.22
N ASN A 69 -1.94 10.29 17.99
CA ASN A 69 -2.87 9.23 17.59
C ASN A 69 -2.25 8.29 16.54
N PRO A 70 -1.24 7.46 16.92
CA PRO A 70 -0.55 6.59 15.98
C PRO A 70 -1.48 5.51 15.43
N LYS A 71 -1.43 5.31 14.12
CA LYS A 71 -2.24 4.32 13.40
C LYS A 71 -1.37 3.29 12.72
N ASN A 72 -1.87 2.06 12.66
CA ASN A 72 -1.21 0.97 11.95
C ASN A 72 -1.19 1.24 10.44
N THR A 73 -0.05 0.96 9.81
CA THR A 73 0.11 1.03 8.36
C THR A 73 -0.95 0.17 7.65
N LYS A 74 -1.54 0.69 6.58
CA LYS A 74 -2.53 -0.02 5.76
C LYS A 74 -1.90 -0.66 4.53
N SER A 75 -2.45 -1.80 4.10
CA SER A 75 -2.07 -2.41 2.82
C SER A 75 -2.48 -1.53 1.66
N MET A 76 -1.66 -1.50 0.61
CA MET A 76 -1.97 -0.81 -0.65
C MET A 76 -2.85 -1.64 -1.57
N LEU A 77 -2.96 -2.97 -1.31
CA LEU A 77 -3.83 -3.82 -2.12
C LEU A 77 -5.27 -3.35 -2.05
N LEU A 78 -5.88 -3.16 -3.22
CA LEU A 78 -7.27 -2.73 -3.39
C LEU A 78 -7.59 -1.37 -2.75
N SER A 79 -6.58 -0.57 -2.41
CA SER A 79 -6.78 0.74 -1.76
C SER A 79 -7.66 1.69 -2.58
N HIS A 80 -7.60 1.60 -3.92
CA HIS A 80 -8.43 2.40 -4.82
C HIS A 80 -9.87 1.87 -4.98
N GLU A 81 -10.14 0.67 -4.50
CA GLU A 81 -11.47 0.05 -4.51
C GLU A 81 -12.18 0.14 -3.15
N THR A 82 -11.48 0.62 -2.12
CA THR A 82 -11.99 0.66 -0.74
C THR A 82 -11.92 2.06 -0.11
N PRO A 83 -12.54 3.08 -0.73
CA PRO A 83 -12.64 4.42 -0.11
C PRO A 83 -13.58 4.38 1.12
N PRO A 84 -13.41 5.34 2.07
CA PRO A 84 -12.37 6.35 2.13
C PRO A 84 -11.01 5.79 2.59
N ALA A 85 -9.94 6.51 2.26
CA ALA A 85 -8.59 6.10 2.59
C ALA A 85 -8.14 6.62 3.97
N MET A 86 -7.04 6.02 4.49
CA MET A 86 -6.49 6.21 5.83
C MET A 86 -7.34 5.58 6.93
N SER A 87 -6.78 5.46 8.15
CA SER A 87 -7.42 4.72 9.26
C SER A 87 -8.76 5.30 9.70
N MET A 88 -8.88 6.63 9.69
CA MET A 88 -10.09 7.34 10.09
C MET A 88 -10.90 7.83 8.87
N GLY A 89 -10.60 7.35 7.68
CA GLY A 89 -11.26 7.80 6.47
C GLY A 89 -11.06 9.30 6.15
N VAL A 90 -9.95 9.88 6.60
CA VAL A 90 -9.65 11.32 6.48
C VAL A 90 -9.33 11.77 5.05
N ARG A 91 -9.29 10.85 4.11
CA ARG A 91 -9.16 11.12 2.67
C ARG A 91 -10.28 10.39 1.94
N ASP A 92 -11.01 11.12 1.14
CA ASP A 92 -12.17 10.63 0.40
C ASP A 92 -11.80 9.54 -0.63
N THR A 93 -10.61 9.61 -1.21
CA THR A 93 -10.12 8.62 -2.18
C THR A 93 -8.66 8.25 -1.93
N ALA A 94 -8.23 7.13 -2.52
CA ALA A 94 -6.83 6.71 -2.49
C ALA A 94 -5.94 7.67 -3.30
N GLU A 95 -6.44 8.25 -4.39
CA GLU A 95 -5.74 9.28 -5.16
C GLU A 95 -5.42 10.49 -4.30
N THR A 96 -6.38 10.96 -3.51
CA THR A 96 -6.17 12.06 -2.54
C THR A 96 -5.13 11.65 -1.49
N ALA A 97 -5.16 10.40 -1.03
CA ALA A 97 -4.19 9.88 -0.06
C ALA A 97 -2.76 9.80 -0.64
N VAL A 98 -2.59 9.39 -1.90
CA VAL A 98 -1.29 9.37 -2.60
C VAL A 98 -0.69 10.77 -2.63
N ARG A 99 -1.45 11.78 -3.04
CA ARG A 99 -0.99 13.18 -3.10
C ARG A 99 -0.65 13.73 -1.72
N ALA A 100 -1.46 13.40 -0.72
CA ALA A 100 -1.19 13.75 0.67
C ALA A 100 0.09 13.05 1.19
N GLY A 101 0.31 11.79 0.82
CA GLY A 101 1.52 11.05 1.14
C GLY A 101 2.78 11.68 0.55
N ILE A 102 2.75 12.05 -0.73
CA ILE A 102 3.87 12.76 -1.39
C ILE A 102 4.16 14.08 -0.64
N ARG A 103 3.14 14.86 -0.36
CA ARG A 103 3.30 16.19 0.23
C ARG A 103 3.67 16.18 1.70
N HIS A 104 3.02 15.35 2.52
CA HIS A 104 3.06 15.45 3.98
C HIS A 104 3.87 14.33 4.65
N ILE A 105 4.17 13.24 3.94
CA ILE A 105 4.96 12.12 4.45
C ILE A 105 6.33 12.08 3.77
N GLN A 106 6.36 12.26 2.44
CA GLN A 106 7.61 12.36 1.69
C GLN A 106 8.18 13.79 1.70
N PHE A 107 7.43 14.78 2.16
CA PHE A 107 7.80 16.20 2.17
C PHE A 107 8.28 16.70 0.81
N ALA A 108 7.65 16.26 -0.26
CA ALA A 108 8.04 16.56 -1.62
C ALA A 108 6.93 17.30 -2.37
N VAL A 109 7.34 18.09 -3.36
CA VAL A 109 6.46 18.65 -4.38
C VAL A 109 6.83 18.03 -5.70
N ARG A 110 5.90 17.30 -6.30
CA ARG A 110 6.12 16.54 -7.53
C ARG A 110 5.12 16.94 -8.60
N PRO A 111 5.45 16.76 -9.90
CA PRO A 111 4.46 16.84 -10.96
C PRO A 111 3.27 15.90 -10.71
N GLU A 112 2.07 16.30 -11.11
CA GLU A 112 0.87 15.47 -10.96
C GLU A 112 1.00 14.14 -11.70
N SER A 113 1.72 14.10 -12.83
CA SER A 113 2.00 12.87 -13.58
C SER A 113 2.70 11.78 -12.75
N ASP A 114 3.50 12.16 -11.74
CA ASP A 114 4.18 11.20 -10.87
C ASP A 114 3.17 10.54 -9.91
N ALA A 115 2.22 11.32 -9.39
CA ALA A 115 1.12 10.81 -8.58
C ALA A 115 0.18 9.92 -9.41
N ASP A 116 -0.15 10.32 -10.63
CA ASP A 116 -0.95 9.51 -11.57
C ASP A 116 -0.27 8.18 -11.90
N ALA A 117 1.06 8.17 -12.03
CA ALA A 117 1.81 6.94 -12.25
C ALA A 117 1.76 6.02 -11.01
N ILE A 118 1.90 6.58 -9.80
CA ILE A 118 1.75 5.81 -8.56
C ILE A 118 0.33 5.24 -8.46
N ASP A 119 -0.71 6.01 -8.77
CA ASP A 119 -2.09 5.52 -8.79
C ASP A 119 -2.26 4.37 -9.80
N ALA A 120 -1.69 4.48 -11.00
CA ALA A 120 -1.73 3.42 -12.01
C ALA A 120 -1.05 2.13 -11.49
N TYR A 121 0.10 2.28 -10.85
CA TYR A 121 0.79 1.14 -10.21
C TYR A 121 -0.08 0.49 -9.14
N LEU A 122 -0.60 1.26 -8.18
CA LEU A 122 -1.41 0.74 -7.08
C LEU A 122 -2.70 0.06 -7.58
N LYS A 123 -3.33 0.62 -8.62
CA LYS A 123 -4.49 0.01 -9.29
C LYS A 123 -4.15 -1.30 -10.03
N SER A 124 -2.88 -1.48 -10.42
CA SER A 124 -2.43 -2.71 -11.08
C SER A 124 -2.17 -3.87 -10.13
N LEU A 125 -2.04 -3.60 -8.82
CA LEU A 125 -1.77 -4.61 -7.81
C LEU A 125 -2.91 -5.65 -7.74
N ARG A 126 -2.54 -6.90 -7.54
CA ARG A 126 -3.50 -8.02 -7.40
C ARG A 126 -3.17 -8.83 -6.15
N PRO A 127 -4.19 -9.25 -5.40
CA PRO A 127 -3.99 -10.17 -4.29
C PRO A 127 -3.36 -11.47 -4.77
N VAL A 128 -2.40 -11.97 -4.02
CA VAL A 128 -1.86 -13.32 -4.24
C VAL A 128 -2.87 -14.33 -3.71
N PRO A 129 -3.17 -15.40 -4.45
CA PRO A 129 -4.04 -16.46 -3.95
C PRO A 129 -3.57 -17.02 -2.61
N SER A 130 -4.50 -17.34 -1.73
CA SER A 130 -4.15 -17.90 -0.42
C SER A 130 -3.37 -19.21 -0.57
N PRO A 131 -2.24 -19.38 0.14
CA PRO A 131 -1.48 -20.64 0.11
C PRO A 131 -2.24 -21.81 0.75
N TYR A 132 -3.36 -21.54 1.42
CA TYR A 132 -4.22 -22.56 2.05
C TYR A 132 -5.33 -23.07 1.15
N LEU A 133 -5.41 -22.61 -0.10
CA LEU A 133 -6.30 -23.21 -1.08
C LEU A 133 -5.85 -24.63 -1.42
N GLN A 134 -6.80 -25.52 -1.60
CA GLN A 134 -6.59 -26.90 -2.05
C GLN A 134 -7.08 -27.02 -3.50
N ASN A 135 -6.16 -27.19 -4.44
CA ASN A 135 -6.46 -27.20 -5.88
C ASN A 135 -7.24 -25.98 -6.38
N GLY A 136 -6.96 -24.80 -5.80
CA GLY A 136 -7.65 -23.55 -6.13
C GLY A 136 -8.97 -23.32 -5.39
N GLU A 137 -9.42 -24.27 -4.58
CA GLU A 137 -10.69 -24.23 -3.85
C GLU A 137 -10.46 -24.05 -2.33
N LEU A 138 -11.48 -23.60 -1.62
CA LEU A 138 -11.46 -23.53 -0.17
C LEU A 138 -11.38 -24.94 0.44
N SER A 139 -10.52 -25.10 1.43
CA SER A 139 -10.47 -26.34 2.21
C SER A 139 -11.82 -26.61 2.91
N PRO A 140 -12.14 -27.87 3.30
CA PRO A 140 -13.35 -28.16 4.06
C PRO A 140 -13.48 -27.36 5.36
N ALA A 141 -12.36 -27.04 6.02
CA ALA A 141 -12.37 -26.19 7.21
C ALA A 141 -12.74 -24.74 6.86
N ALA A 142 -12.19 -24.20 5.77
CA ALA A 142 -12.52 -22.86 5.29
C ALA A 142 -13.97 -22.73 4.83
N MET A 143 -14.51 -23.76 4.20
CA MET A 143 -15.94 -23.83 3.83
C MET A 143 -16.86 -23.79 5.07
N ARG A 144 -16.51 -24.50 6.14
CA ARG A 144 -17.26 -24.40 7.41
C ARG A 144 -17.12 -23.00 8.01
N GLY A 145 -15.93 -22.39 7.95
CA GLY A 145 -15.69 -21.03 8.40
C GLY A 145 -16.53 -20.00 7.63
N LYS A 146 -16.62 -20.13 6.31
CA LYS A 146 -17.48 -19.30 5.47
C LYS A 146 -18.95 -19.39 5.88
N ALA A 147 -19.45 -20.59 6.12
CA ALA A 147 -20.84 -20.78 6.57
C ALA A 147 -21.09 -20.18 7.98
N ILE A 148 -20.08 -20.19 8.86
CA ILE A 148 -20.17 -19.52 10.17
C ILE A 148 -20.16 -18.00 10.00
N PHE A 149 -19.28 -17.46 9.16
CA PHE A 149 -19.15 -16.04 8.85
C PHE A 149 -20.49 -15.46 8.36
N GLU A 150 -21.15 -16.16 7.44
CA GLU A 150 -22.47 -15.78 6.92
C GLU A 150 -23.55 -15.84 8.01
N ARG A 151 -23.63 -16.95 8.77
CA ARG A 151 -24.63 -17.15 9.83
C ARG A 151 -24.49 -16.20 11.02
N ALA A 152 -23.24 -15.78 11.32
CA ALA A 152 -22.95 -14.85 12.40
C ALA A 152 -23.24 -13.38 12.05
N GLY A 153 -23.69 -13.10 10.82
CA GLY A 153 -24.00 -11.75 10.35
C GLY A 153 -22.77 -10.93 9.94
N CYS A 154 -21.56 -11.53 9.95
CA CYS A 154 -20.34 -10.79 9.59
C CYS A 154 -20.39 -10.24 8.15
N ALA A 155 -21.07 -10.96 7.24
CA ALA A 155 -21.23 -10.58 5.85
C ALA A 155 -22.09 -9.31 5.64
N GLU A 156 -22.81 -8.84 6.64
CA GLU A 156 -23.58 -7.58 6.56
C GLU A 156 -22.66 -6.36 6.44
N CYS A 157 -21.56 -6.35 7.20
CA CYS A 157 -20.54 -5.31 7.10
C CYS A 157 -19.38 -5.71 6.19
N HIS A 158 -19.14 -7.02 6.03
CA HIS A 158 -18.04 -7.59 5.27
C HIS A 158 -18.48 -8.45 4.07
N PRO A 159 -19.27 -7.90 3.11
CA PRO A 159 -19.68 -8.66 1.92
C PRO A 159 -18.52 -8.92 0.97
N ALA A 160 -18.53 -10.09 0.33
CA ALA A 160 -17.63 -10.40 -0.78
C ALA A 160 -17.93 -9.48 -1.99
N PRO A 161 -16.96 -9.19 -2.89
CA PRO A 161 -15.59 -9.73 -2.92
C PRO A 161 -14.58 -8.97 -2.09
N LEU A 162 -14.85 -7.71 -1.72
CA LEU A 162 -13.91 -6.84 -1.01
C LEU A 162 -13.93 -7.02 0.52
N TYR A 163 -14.91 -7.73 1.02
CA TYR A 163 -15.15 -7.93 2.46
C TYR A 163 -15.28 -6.62 3.24
N THR A 164 -15.90 -5.62 2.59
CA THR A 164 -16.32 -4.35 3.16
C THR A 164 -17.52 -3.83 2.37
N ASN A 165 -18.49 -3.22 3.05
CA ASN A 165 -19.58 -2.48 2.43
C ASN A 165 -19.30 -0.98 2.34
N LEU A 166 -18.06 -0.55 2.62
CA LEU A 166 -17.57 0.84 2.59
C LEU A 166 -18.33 1.79 3.54
N GLN A 167 -18.95 1.25 4.57
CA GLN A 167 -19.65 2.03 5.59
C GLN A 167 -18.85 2.06 6.89
N HIS A 168 -19.06 3.11 7.68
CA HIS A 168 -18.50 3.22 9.02
C HIS A 168 -19.52 2.79 10.06
N TYR A 169 -19.05 2.08 11.07
CA TYR A 169 -19.89 1.62 12.18
C TYR A 169 -19.17 1.86 13.50
N ASP A 170 -19.89 2.34 14.50
CA ASP A 170 -19.41 2.28 15.87
C ASP A 170 -19.51 0.84 16.39
N VAL A 171 -18.37 0.22 16.57
CA VAL A 171 -18.25 -1.15 17.11
C VAL A 171 -17.84 -1.16 18.59
N GLY A 172 -17.94 -0.01 19.26
CA GLY A 172 -17.68 0.16 20.68
C GLY A 172 -16.21 0.08 21.07
N THR A 173 -15.29 0.29 20.12
CA THR A 173 -13.83 0.24 20.40
C THR A 173 -13.20 1.62 20.46
N GLY A 174 -13.94 2.68 20.16
CA GLY A 174 -13.47 4.06 20.20
C GLY A 174 -13.17 4.52 21.62
N SER A 175 -12.02 5.14 21.83
CA SER A 175 -11.64 5.76 23.10
C SER A 175 -10.61 6.86 22.88
N GLY A 176 -10.51 7.82 23.79
CA GLY A 176 -9.53 8.91 23.70
C GLY A 176 -9.69 9.70 22.40
N LEU A 177 -8.65 9.74 21.55
CA LEU A 177 -8.64 10.47 20.28
C LEU A 177 -9.55 9.85 19.21
N ASP A 178 -10.00 8.62 19.38
CA ASP A 178 -10.93 7.93 18.49
C ASP A 178 -12.38 7.99 18.97
N ALA A 179 -12.64 8.65 20.08
CA ALA A 179 -13.99 8.93 20.56
C ALA A 179 -14.56 10.09 19.74
N GLY A 180 -15.25 9.78 18.66
CA GLY A 180 -15.92 10.72 17.75
C GLY A 180 -17.41 10.68 17.90
#